data_113305ca5a02c15de0c540602d446a96
#
_entry.id   113305ca5a02c15de0c540602d446a96
#
_cell.length_a   1.000
_cell.length_b   1.000
_cell.length_c   1.000
_cell.angle_alpha   90.00
_cell.angle_beta   90.00
_cell.angle_gamma   90.00
#
_symmetry.space_group_name_H-M   'P 1'
#
loop_
_entity.id
_entity.type
_entity.pdbx_description
1 polymer ?
#
loop_
_entity_poly.entity_id
_entity_poly.type
_entity_poly.pdbx_seq_one_letter_code
_entity_poly.pdbx_strand_id
1 'polypeptide(L)'
;LKFNFFKEKTPPLIGVDISSTSIKMVELSDDGRGGYRLDGYSSAPLAKDAMTDGGVGDLEKVADAIRQAWKLLGSREKRVALALPASAVISKKVLMMAGLREEDMEAQVEAEANQYIPFSLDEVNIDFQVLGAAPNNPDEVEVLIAASRKEKIEDRVAAVEGAGLKVTVMDVENYATEAAYSLVSSQLPNAGREQTVLIVDIGASMMHINVLHDNKSVYTREQSFGGGQLTQEIQRRFGLSLEEAEIAKRKGGLPESYDNEVLQPFMQTLAMEVARALQFFTSSTQYNRIDHIVLGGGCAAIPTIDVVVQDRTQVHTIIANPFHSMAISTRLKQQQVATDAPALLIACGLAMRGIAA
;
A
#
# COMPACT_ATOMS: atom_id res chain seq x y z
N LEU A 1 21.09 27.31 25.83
CA LEU A 1 21.19 25.95 25.32
C LEU A 1 20.20 25.09 26.13
N LYS A 2 19.03 24.76 25.55
CA LYS A 2 18.12 23.73 26.10
C LYS A 2 18.60 22.39 25.55
N PHE A 3 19.20 21.58 26.40
CA PHE A 3 19.49 20.18 26.08
C PHE A 3 18.18 19.39 26.22
N ASN A 4 17.52 19.05 25.11
CA ASN A 4 16.43 18.07 25.11
C ASN A 4 17.02 16.68 25.15
N PHE A 5 17.31 16.18 26.35
CA PHE A 5 17.77 14.79 26.56
C PHE A 5 16.66 13.74 26.39
N PHE A 6 15.41 14.15 26.24
CA PHE A 6 14.28 13.27 26.01
C PHE A 6 13.58 13.73 24.74
N LYS A 7 13.93 13.14 23.57
CA LYS A 7 13.00 13.14 22.44
C LYS A 7 11.74 12.44 22.95
N GLU A 8 10.62 13.14 22.97
CA GLU A 8 9.33 12.48 23.18
C GLU A 8 9.22 11.39 22.11
N LYS A 9 9.26 10.13 22.57
CA LYS A 9 9.05 9.01 21.65
C LYS A 9 7.64 9.14 21.14
N THR A 10 7.47 9.42 19.88
CA THR A 10 6.17 9.34 19.23
C THR A 10 5.69 7.90 19.45
N PRO A 11 4.54 7.71 20.10
CA PRO A 11 4.10 6.36 20.40
C PRO A 11 3.78 5.62 19.11
N PRO A 12 4.11 4.32 19.01
CA PRO A 12 3.89 3.52 17.81
C PRO A 12 2.42 3.57 17.37
N LEU A 13 2.19 3.50 16.07
CA LEU A 13 0.87 3.27 15.48
C LEU A 13 0.81 1.87 14.88
N ILE A 14 -0.36 1.26 14.89
CA ILE A 14 -0.59 0.06 14.08
C ILE A 14 -0.99 0.51 12.68
N GLY A 15 -0.23 0.10 11.66
CA GLY A 15 -0.66 0.26 10.27
C GLY A 15 -1.72 -0.79 9.95
N VAL A 16 -2.89 -0.36 9.47
CA VAL A 16 -4.02 -1.24 9.15
C VAL A 16 -4.37 -1.10 7.67
N ASP A 17 -4.12 -2.15 6.91
CA ASP A 17 -4.55 -2.29 5.52
C ASP A 17 -5.89 -3.05 5.48
N ILE A 18 -6.94 -2.37 5.00
CA ILE A 18 -8.27 -2.94 4.77
C ILE A 18 -8.40 -3.25 3.28
N SER A 19 -8.00 -4.45 2.88
CA SER A 19 -8.10 -4.88 1.49
C SER A 19 -9.43 -5.64 1.22
N SER A 20 -9.69 -6.02 -0.03
CA SER A 20 -10.95 -6.67 -0.42
C SER A 20 -11.18 -8.05 0.19
N THR A 21 -10.13 -8.73 0.66
CA THR A 21 -10.21 -10.14 1.15
C THR A 21 -9.58 -10.36 2.51
N SER A 22 -8.90 -9.36 3.07
CA SER A 22 -8.22 -9.50 4.35
C SER A 22 -7.95 -8.15 5.02
N ILE A 23 -7.88 -8.18 6.35
CA ILE A 23 -7.33 -7.11 7.15
C ILE A 23 -5.90 -7.49 7.50
N LYS A 24 -4.95 -6.61 7.23
CA LYS A 24 -3.54 -6.81 7.59
C LYS A 24 -3.10 -5.72 8.55
N MET A 25 -2.33 -6.09 9.54
CA MET A 25 -1.81 -5.18 10.54
C MET A 25 -0.32 -5.35 10.71
N VAL A 26 0.38 -4.23 10.88
CA VAL A 26 1.82 -4.18 11.18
C VAL A 26 2.04 -3.22 12.34
N GLU A 27 2.85 -3.64 13.31
CA GLU A 27 3.30 -2.82 14.42
C GLU A 27 4.82 -2.68 14.36
N LEU A 28 5.28 -1.43 14.26
CA LEU A 28 6.70 -1.07 14.22
C LEU A 28 7.05 -0.25 15.46
N SER A 29 8.30 -0.34 15.89
CA SER A 29 8.90 0.56 16.88
C SER A 29 10.25 1.08 16.38
N ASP A 30 10.71 2.18 16.97
CA ASP A 30 12.07 2.70 16.77
C ASP A 30 13.09 1.71 17.35
N ASP A 31 14.11 1.36 16.58
CA ASP A 31 15.21 0.48 17.02
C ASP A 31 16.26 1.21 17.89
N GLY A 32 16.08 2.51 18.11
CA GLY A 32 17.01 3.38 18.85
C GLY A 32 18.26 3.78 18.08
N ARG A 33 18.37 3.43 16.80
CA ARG A 33 19.48 3.76 15.90
C ARG A 33 19.03 4.54 14.66
N GLY A 34 17.78 5.00 14.65
CA GLY A 34 17.15 5.69 13.53
C GLY A 34 16.55 4.77 12.50
N GLY A 35 16.41 3.47 12.82
CA GLY A 35 15.73 2.45 12.03
C GLY A 35 14.45 1.96 12.68
N TYR A 36 13.84 0.95 12.06
CA TYR A 36 12.61 0.34 12.54
C TYR A 36 12.85 -1.08 13.04
N ARG A 37 12.03 -1.51 14.00
CA ARG A 37 11.91 -2.88 14.44
C ARG A 37 10.51 -3.39 14.21
N LEU A 38 10.35 -4.57 13.62
CA LEU A 38 9.08 -5.25 13.51
C LEU A 38 8.70 -5.89 14.84
N ASP A 39 7.70 -5.35 15.54
CA ASP A 39 7.22 -5.88 16.80
C ASP A 39 6.15 -6.96 16.61
N GLY A 40 5.31 -6.81 15.60
CA GLY A 40 4.26 -7.76 15.28
C GLY A 40 3.63 -7.50 13.92
N TYR A 41 2.99 -8.52 13.38
CA TYR A 41 2.08 -8.40 12.24
C TYR A 41 0.98 -9.45 12.36
N SER A 42 -0.12 -9.22 11.66
CA SER A 42 -1.22 -10.17 11.56
C SER A 42 -1.97 -10.02 10.24
N SER A 43 -2.67 -11.08 9.86
CA SER A 43 -3.63 -11.07 8.75
C SER A 43 -4.86 -11.87 9.17
N ALA A 44 -6.05 -11.27 8.99
CA ALA A 44 -7.33 -11.93 9.20
C ALA A 44 -8.14 -11.90 7.90
N PRO A 45 -8.83 -12.99 7.55
CA PRO A 45 -9.69 -13.01 6.37
C PRO A 45 -10.86 -12.05 6.55
N LEU A 46 -11.27 -11.43 5.46
CA LEU A 46 -12.46 -10.60 5.39
C LEU A 46 -13.57 -11.38 4.69
N ALA A 47 -14.78 -11.32 5.25
CA ALA A 47 -15.93 -12.00 4.67
C ALA A 47 -16.22 -11.45 3.25
N LYS A 48 -16.73 -12.32 2.38
CA LYS A 48 -17.22 -11.91 1.07
C LYS A 48 -18.29 -10.83 1.25
N ASP A 49 -18.31 -9.87 0.37
CA ASP A 49 -19.26 -8.74 0.37
C ASP A 49 -19.11 -7.74 1.57
N ALA A 50 -18.10 -7.93 2.42
CA ALA A 50 -17.78 -6.93 3.46
C ALA A 50 -17.24 -5.63 2.87
N MET A 51 -16.55 -5.72 1.71
CA MET A 51 -16.12 -4.57 0.89
C MET A 51 -16.84 -4.61 -0.46
N THR A 52 -17.29 -3.46 -0.91
CA THR A 52 -17.96 -3.29 -2.21
C THR A 52 -17.38 -2.07 -2.92
N ASP A 53 -16.90 -2.24 -4.13
CA ASP A 53 -16.32 -1.17 -4.96
C ASP A 53 -15.28 -0.30 -4.22
N GLY A 54 -14.40 -0.96 -3.43
CA GLY A 54 -13.36 -0.30 -2.64
C GLY A 54 -13.86 0.44 -1.38
N GLY A 55 -15.16 0.45 -1.13
CA GLY A 55 -15.80 0.99 0.08
C GLY A 55 -16.21 -0.11 1.08
N VAL A 56 -16.60 0.30 2.28
CA VAL A 56 -17.17 -0.59 3.29
C VAL A 56 -18.61 -0.92 2.89
N GLY A 57 -18.88 -2.20 2.59
CA GLY A 57 -20.22 -2.71 2.24
C GLY A 57 -21.01 -3.18 3.47
N ASP A 58 -20.30 -3.80 4.44
CA ASP A 58 -20.88 -4.29 5.69
C ASP A 58 -19.93 -3.92 6.84
N LEU A 59 -20.32 -2.90 7.57
CA LEU A 59 -19.52 -2.29 8.64
C LEU A 59 -19.22 -3.28 9.78
N GLU A 60 -20.18 -4.13 10.13
CA GLU A 60 -20.02 -5.08 11.23
C GLU A 60 -19.04 -6.20 10.86
N LYS A 61 -19.11 -6.74 9.62
CA LYS A 61 -18.16 -7.75 9.13
C LYS A 61 -16.74 -7.20 9.06
N VAL A 62 -16.58 -5.94 8.64
CA VAL A 62 -15.25 -5.30 8.60
C VAL A 62 -14.73 -5.08 10.02
N ALA A 63 -15.57 -4.56 10.95
CA ALA A 63 -15.18 -4.37 12.34
C ALA A 63 -14.79 -5.69 13.03
N ASP A 64 -15.51 -6.78 12.76
CA ASP A 64 -15.19 -8.11 13.29
C ASP A 64 -13.85 -8.64 12.78
N ALA A 65 -13.58 -8.49 11.48
CA ALA A 65 -12.29 -8.88 10.90
C ALA A 65 -11.13 -8.03 11.46
N ILE A 66 -11.33 -6.72 11.66
CA ILE A 66 -10.36 -5.84 12.31
C ILE A 66 -10.09 -6.30 13.74
N ARG A 67 -11.14 -6.60 14.51
CA ARG A 67 -11.05 -7.10 15.89
C ARG A 67 -10.27 -8.42 15.94
N GLN A 68 -10.54 -9.33 15.00
CA GLN A 68 -9.81 -10.59 14.85
C GLN A 68 -8.32 -10.35 14.53
N ALA A 69 -8.01 -9.48 13.56
CA ALA A 69 -6.63 -9.14 13.20
C ALA A 69 -5.86 -8.55 14.38
N TRP A 70 -6.49 -7.61 15.11
CA TRP A 70 -5.89 -6.99 16.31
C TRP A 70 -5.64 -8.00 17.43
N LYS A 71 -6.57 -8.93 17.66
CA LYS A 71 -6.39 -10.04 18.62
C LYS A 71 -5.22 -10.96 18.20
N LEU A 72 -5.08 -11.28 16.92
CA LEU A 72 -3.97 -12.08 16.38
C LEU A 72 -2.64 -11.35 16.50
N LEU A 73 -2.61 -10.03 16.30
CA LEU A 73 -1.43 -9.19 16.49
C LEU A 73 -0.93 -9.23 17.94
N GLY A 74 -1.86 -9.31 18.90
CA GLY A 74 -1.54 -9.35 20.34
C GLY A 74 -0.96 -8.04 20.89
N SER A 75 -1.19 -6.93 20.20
CA SER A 75 -0.77 -5.60 20.64
C SER A 75 -1.67 -5.03 21.71
N ARG A 76 -1.11 -4.12 22.52
CA ARG A 76 -1.86 -3.27 23.46
C ARG A 76 -2.15 -1.88 22.89
N GLU A 77 -1.49 -1.51 21.81
CA GLU A 77 -1.73 -0.26 21.13
C GLU A 77 -3.12 -0.27 20.48
N LYS A 78 -3.80 0.85 20.55
CA LYS A 78 -5.15 1.03 19.99
C LYS A 78 -5.18 2.09 18.90
N ARG A 79 -4.13 2.91 18.79
CA ARG A 79 -4.05 3.94 17.74
C ARG A 79 -3.59 3.31 16.45
N VAL A 80 -4.29 3.67 15.39
CA VAL A 80 -4.04 3.10 14.07
C VAL A 80 -3.90 4.17 13.00
N ALA A 81 -3.12 3.83 11.98
CA ALA A 81 -3.11 4.52 10.71
C ALA A 81 -3.85 3.66 9.68
N LEU A 82 -4.72 4.29 8.91
CA LEU A 82 -5.48 3.71 7.80
C LEU A 82 -5.10 4.36 6.49
N ALA A 83 -5.53 3.75 5.39
CA ALA A 83 -5.47 4.37 4.07
C ALA A 83 -6.81 4.29 3.34
N LEU A 84 -7.05 5.27 2.47
CA LEU A 84 -8.04 5.20 1.41
C LEU A 84 -7.42 4.59 0.15
N PRO A 85 -8.18 3.85 -0.67
CA PRO A 85 -7.72 3.46 -2.00
C PRO A 85 -7.48 4.71 -2.84
N ALA A 86 -6.48 4.66 -3.75
CA ALA A 86 -6.14 5.81 -4.57
C ALA A 86 -7.32 6.30 -5.43
N SER A 87 -8.18 5.39 -5.87
CA SER A 87 -9.42 5.71 -6.61
C SER A 87 -10.45 6.53 -5.82
N ALA A 88 -10.38 6.53 -4.49
CA ALA A 88 -11.25 7.35 -3.63
C ALA A 88 -10.69 8.74 -3.33
N VAL A 89 -9.48 9.05 -3.82
CA VAL A 89 -8.78 10.31 -3.52
C VAL A 89 -8.46 11.06 -4.82
N ILE A 90 -8.85 12.31 -4.88
CA ILE A 90 -8.43 13.23 -5.93
C ILE A 90 -7.17 13.93 -5.44
N SER A 91 -6.05 13.71 -6.12
CA SER A 91 -4.79 14.40 -5.78
C SER A 91 -4.26 15.19 -6.97
N LYS A 92 -3.75 16.39 -6.67
CA LYS A 92 -3.21 17.30 -7.68
C LYS A 92 -2.00 18.06 -7.11
N LYS A 93 -0.93 18.17 -7.89
CA LYS A 93 0.18 19.07 -7.61
C LYS A 93 -0.12 20.42 -8.24
N VAL A 94 0.03 21.48 -7.47
CA VAL A 94 -0.15 22.87 -7.91
C VAL A 94 1.05 23.71 -7.48
N LEU A 95 1.29 24.83 -8.17
CA LEU A 95 2.29 25.81 -7.77
C LEU A 95 1.61 26.92 -6.98
N MET A 96 2.18 27.28 -5.85
CA MET A 96 1.72 28.37 -4.99
C MET A 96 2.87 29.26 -4.59
N MET A 97 2.60 30.50 -4.16
CA MET A 97 3.62 31.43 -3.71
C MET A 97 4.35 30.88 -2.46
N ALA A 98 5.67 30.98 -2.45
CA ALA A 98 6.47 30.63 -1.28
C ALA A 98 6.25 31.65 -0.15
N GLY A 99 6.43 31.20 1.11
CA GLY A 99 6.41 32.08 2.28
C GLY A 99 5.01 32.52 2.74
N LEU A 100 3.94 31.94 2.21
CA LEU A 100 2.60 32.16 2.74
C LEU A 100 2.49 31.64 4.18
N ARG A 101 1.66 32.29 4.99
CA ARG A 101 1.26 31.75 6.30
C ARG A 101 0.33 30.57 6.08
N GLU A 102 0.24 29.67 7.05
CA GLU A 102 -0.57 28.46 6.98
C GLU A 102 -2.04 28.77 6.63
N GLU A 103 -2.66 29.77 7.29
CA GLU A 103 -4.04 30.20 7.01
C GLU A 103 -4.23 30.73 5.57
N ASP A 104 -3.24 31.47 5.03
CA ASP A 104 -3.29 32.01 3.67
C ASP A 104 -3.10 30.86 2.64
N MET A 105 -2.27 29.86 2.98
CA MET A 105 -2.08 28.67 2.18
C MET A 105 -3.37 27.81 2.14
N GLU A 106 -4.02 27.57 3.28
CA GLU A 106 -5.29 26.85 3.37
C GLU A 106 -6.37 27.49 2.47
N ALA A 107 -6.52 28.82 2.55
CA ALA A 107 -7.49 29.54 1.71
C ALA A 107 -7.21 29.39 0.21
N GLN A 108 -5.91 29.42 -0.20
CA GLN A 108 -5.53 29.17 -1.59
C GLN A 108 -5.76 27.73 -2.01
N VAL A 109 -5.45 26.75 -1.15
CA VAL A 109 -5.72 25.33 -1.39
C VAL A 109 -7.21 25.09 -1.63
N GLU A 110 -8.09 25.66 -0.79
CA GLU A 110 -9.54 25.54 -0.99
C GLU A 110 -9.99 26.17 -2.32
N ALA A 111 -9.47 27.35 -2.67
CA ALA A 111 -9.78 28.02 -3.93
C ALA A 111 -9.33 27.20 -5.15
N GLU A 112 -8.14 26.61 -5.10
CA GLU A 112 -7.61 25.73 -6.15
C GLU A 112 -8.42 24.43 -6.20
N ALA A 113 -8.69 23.80 -5.06
CA ALA A 113 -9.44 22.56 -4.99
C ALA A 113 -10.82 22.66 -5.61
N ASN A 114 -11.51 23.79 -5.41
CA ASN A 114 -12.84 24.05 -5.95
C ASN A 114 -12.88 24.05 -7.50
N GLN A 115 -11.73 24.21 -8.18
CA GLN A 115 -11.68 24.22 -9.64
C GLN A 115 -11.73 22.84 -10.29
N TYR A 116 -11.30 21.80 -9.56
CA TYR A 116 -11.18 20.44 -10.12
C TYR A 116 -11.86 19.33 -9.30
N ILE A 117 -12.30 19.62 -8.07
CA ILE A 117 -13.08 18.66 -7.29
C ILE A 117 -14.53 18.73 -7.77
N PRO A 118 -15.11 17.60 -8.27
CA PRO A 118 -16.48 17.57 -8.83
C PRO A 118 -17.56 17.45 -7.74
N PHE A 119 -17.22 17.74 -6.48
CA PHE A 119 -18.10 17.66 -5.31
C PHE A 119 -18.12 18.99 -4.58
N SER A 120 -19.18 19.25 -3.80
CA SER A 120 -19.19 20.39 -2.89
C SER A 120 -18.07 20.25 -1.84
N LEU A 121 -17.40 21.36 -1.52
CA LEU A 121 -16.34 21.37 -0.50
C LEU A 121 -16.85 20.92 0.88
N ASP A 122 -18.15 21.11 1.14
CA ASP A 122 -18.81 20.63 2.38
C ASP A 122 -18.90 19.10 2.46
N GLU A 123 -18.81 18.39 1.31
CA GLU A 123 -18.89 16.94 1.22
C GLU A 123 -17.54 16.25 1.21
N VAL A 124 -16.44 17.01 1.16
CA VAL A 124 -15.09 16.48 1.07
C VAL A 124 -14.24 16.90 2.27
N ASN A 125 -13.25 16.07 2.60
CA ASN A 125 -12.09 16.47 3.39
C ASN A 125 -10.95 16.77 2.43
N ILE A 126 -10.26 17.87 2.70
CA ILE A 126 -9.09 18.32 1.93
C ILE A 126 -7.91 18.39 2.88
N ASP A 127 -6.77 17.94 2.41
CA ASP A 127 -5.49 18.08 3.08
C ASP A 127 -4.42 18.45 2.05
N PHE A 128 -3.32 19.05 2.48
CA PHE A 128 -2.23 19.46 1.60
C PHE A 128 -0.87 19.30 2.22
N GLN A 129 0.12 19.14 1.37
CA GLN A 129 1.52 19.07 1.77
C GLN A 129 2.40 19.94 0.85
N VAL A 130 3.21 20.79 1.42
CA VAL A 130 4.25 21.52 0.68
C VAL A 130 5.40 20.55 0.40
N LEU A 131 5.65 20.27 -0.88
CA LEU A 131 6.68 19.31 -1.33
C LEU A 131 8.07 19.94 -1.42
N GLY A 132 8.15 21.26 -1.58
CA GLY A 132 9.40 22.02 -1.70
C GLY A 132 9.33 23.14 -2.72
N ALA A 133 10.47 23.79 -2.97
CA ALA A 133 10.56 24.85 -3.98
C ALA A 133 10.26 24.32 -5.40
N ALA A 134 9.56 25.11 -6.18
CA ALA A 134 9.30 24.79 -7.58
C ALA A 134 10.62 24.74 -8.38
N PRO A 135 10.80 23.76 -9.31
CA PRO A 135 12.07 23.57 -10.01
C PRO A 135 12.54 24.79 -10.82
N ASN A 136 11.59 25.60 -11.30
CA ASN A 136 11.87 26.70 -12.24
C ASN A 136 11.64 28.10 -11.64
N ASN A 137 11.13 28.19 -10.41
CA ASN A 137 10.84 29.47 -9.76
C ASN A 137 11.04 29.37 -8.25
N PRO A 138 12.06 30.02 -7.65
CA PRO A 138 12.31 29.97 -6.22
C PRO A 138 11.25 30.72 -5.39
N ASP A 139 10.44 31.59 -6.00
CA ASP A 139 9.35 32.31 -5.35
C ASP A 139 8.07 31.47 -5.26
N GLU A 140 8.08 30.25 -5.78
CA GLU A 140 6.97 29.32 -5.76
C GLU A 140 7.35 27.99 -5.08
N VAL A 141 6.34 27.32 -4.52
CA VAL A 141 6.45 25.98 -3.95
C VAL A 141 5.47 25.04 -4.65
N GLU A 142 5.89 23.77 -4.81
CA GLU A 142 4.96 22.72 -5.18
C GLU A 142 4.14 22.30 -3.97
N VAL A 143 2.81 22.29 -4.11
CA VAL A 143 1.88 21.84 -3.09
C VAL A 143 1.09 20.66 -3.63
N LEU A 144 1.10 19.53 -2.93
CA LEU A 144 0.24 18.41 -3.18
C LEU A 144 -1.07 18.64 -2.42
N ILE A 145 -2.18 18.68 -3.14
CA ILE A 145 -3.52 18.73 -2.56
C ILE A 145 -4.14 17.34 -2.72
N ALA A 146 -4.73 16.82 -1.66
CA ALA A 146 -5.48 15.57 -1.65
C ALA A 146 -6.89 15.82 -1.10
N ALA A 147 -7.90 15.27 -1.77
CA ALA A 147 -9.28 15.41 -1.34
C ALA A 147 -10.04 14.08 -1.49
N SER A 148 -10.89 13.78 -0.51
CA SER A 148 -11.77 12.62 -0.54
C SER A 148 -13.13 12.95 0.03
N ARG A 149 -14.17 12.25 -0.43
CA ARG A 149 -15.51 12.39 0.15
C ARG A 149 -15.49 11.97 1.62
N LYS A 150 -16.14 12.77 2.48
CA LYS A 150 -16.26 12.52 3.92
C LYS A 150 -16.80 11.13 4.24
N GLU A 151 -17.85 10.72 3.51
CA GLU A 151 -18.46 9.39 3.62
C GLU A 151 -17.42 8.25 3.52
N LYS A 152 -16.48 8.32 2.58
CA LYS A 152 -15.45 7.28 2.38
C LYS A 152 -14.48 7.17 3.55
N ILE A 153 -14.22 8.28 4.21
CA ILE A 153 -13.38 8.35 5.41
C ILE A 153 -14.18 7.84 6.62
N GLU A 154 -15.39 8.35 6.81
CA GLU A 154 -16.26 8.05 7.95
C GLU A 154 -16.59 6.55 8.05
N ASP A 155 -16.90 5.89 6.92
CA ASP A 155 -17.16 4.45 6.86
C ASP A 155 -15.96 3.62 7.38
N ARG A 156 -14.75 3.96 6.97
CA ARG A 156 -13.53 3.25 7.42
C ARG A 156 -13.22 3.54 8.88
N VAL A 157 -13.39 4.79 9.31
CA VAL A 157 -13.24 5.19 10.72
C VAL A 157 -14.24 4.45 11.59
N ALA A 158 -15.52 4.42 11.19
CA ALA A 158 -16.57 3.74 11.94
C ALA A 158 -16.30 2.23 12.09
N ALA A 159 -15.80 1.57 11.04
CA ALA A 159 -15.43 0.14 11.11
C ALA A 159 -14.31 -0.12 12.12
N VAL A 160 -13.29 0.75 12.15
CA VAL A 160 -12.16 0.64 13.08
C VAL A 160 -12.57 0.97 14.52
N GLU A 161 -13.37 2.00 14.73
CA GLU A 161 -13.87 2.38 16.04
C GLU A 161 -14.85 1.33 16.59
N GLY A 162 -15.67 0.73 15.71
CA GLY A 162 -16.51 -0.43 16.03
C GLY A 162 -15.71 -1.65 16.49
N ALA A 163 -14.46 -1.78 16.06
CA ALA A 163 -13.53 -2.81 16.55
C ALA A 163 -12.85 -2.45 17.89
N GLY A 164 -13.05 -1.23 18.43
CA GLY A 164 -12.46 -0.76 19.69
C GLY A 164 -11.06 -0.17 19.54
N LEU A 165 -10.68 0.20 18.32
CA LEU A 165 -9.44 0.90 17.96
C LEU A 165 -9.73 2.39 17.72
N LYS A 166 -8.68 3.23 17.66
CA LYS A 166 -8.77 4.66 17.44
C LYS A 166 -7.96 5.07 16.21
N VAL A 167 -8.62 5.62 15.21
CA VAL A 167 -7.94 6.18 14.03
C VAL A 167 -7.26 7.49 14.42
N THR A 168 -5.96 7.61 14.07
CA THR A 168 -5.16 8.82 14.31
C THR A 168 -4.57 9.38 13.02
N VAL A 169 -4.44 8.53 12.00
CA VAL A 169 -3.95 8.92 10.67
C VAL A 169 -4.85 8.28 9.61
N MET A 170 -5.26 9.08 8.62
CA MET A 170 -5.86 8.63 7.39
C MET A 170 -4.93 9.01 6.25
N ASP A 171 -4.37 8.01 5.58
CA ASP A 171 -3.42 8.15 4.48
C ASP A 171 -4.05 7.72 3.15
N VAL A 172 -3.26 7.57 2.12
CA VAL A 172 -3.64 6.99 0.82
C VAL A 172 -2.72 5.81 0.51
N GLU A 173 -3.27 4.72 -0.03
CA GLU A 173 -2.54 3.46 -0.24
C GLU A 173 -1.24 3.64 -1.06
N ASN A 174 -1.26 4.50 -2.09
CA ASN A 174 -0.07 4.78 -2.89
C ASN A 174 1.02 5.53 -2.10
N TYR A 175 0.65 6.44 -1.19
CA TYR A 175 1.64 7.14 -0.35
C TYR A 175 2.17 6.24 0.77
N ALA A 176 1.34 5.34 1.29
CA ALA A 176 1.80 4.30 2.21
C ALA A 176 2.79 3.34 1.51
N THR A 177 2.51 2.95 0.25
CA THR A 177 3.41 2.14 -0.56
C THR A 177 4.73 2.87 -0.84
N GLU A 178 4.70 4.15 -1.16
CA GLU A 178 5.90 4.99 -1.35
C GLU A 178 6.72 5.07 -0.07
N ALA A 179 6.08 5.26 1.09
CA ALA A 179 6.76 5.25 2.37
C ALA A 179 7.45 3.90 2.64
N ALA A 180 6.75 2.78 2.43
CA ALA A 180 7.30 1.44 2.60
C ALA A 180 8.42 1.12 1.59
N TYR A 181 8.38 1.71 0.40
CA TYR A 181 9.44 1.53 -0.60
C TYR A 181 10.79 2.04 -0.08
N SER A 182 10.83 3.05 0.77
CA SER A 182 12.10 3.51 1.39
C SER A 182 12.86 2.39 2.11
N LEU A 183 12.13 1.39 2.63
CA LEU A 183 12.68 0.19 3.30
C LEU A 183 13.10 -0.88 2.28
N VAL A 184 12.40 -0.96 1.15
CA VAL A 184 12.66 -1.91 0.06
C VAL A 184 13.80 -1.44 -0.83
N SER A 185 13.96 -0.14 -1.01
CA SER A 185 14.96 0.45 -1.93
C SER A 185 16.39 -0.01 -1.64
N SER A 186 16.72 -0.31 -0.37
CA SER A 186 18.03 -0.86 0.01
C SER A 186 18.36 -2.22 -0.64
N GLN A 187 17.37 -2.92 -1.16
CA GLN A 187 17.53 -4.18 -1.89
C GLN A 187 17.89 -3.95 -3.37
N LEU A 188 17.81 -2.71 -3.84
CA LEU A 188 18.12 -2.32 -5.20
C LEU A 188 19.52 -1.70 -5.30
N PRO A 189 20.18 -1.77 -6.47
CA PRO A 189 21.41 -1.05 -6.73
C PRO A 189 21.23 0.44 -6.47
N ASN A 190 22.24 1.09 -5.86
CA ASN A 190 22.23 2.52 -5.51
C ASN A 190 20.99 2.96 -4.67
N ALA A 191 20.33 2.00 -3.98
CA ALA A 191 19.08 2.23 -3.24
C ALA A 191 18.00 2.97 -4.06
N GLY A 192 17.89 2.66 -5.35
CA GLY A 192 16.90 3.24 -6.27
C GLY A 192 17.17 4.70 -6.68
N ARG A 193 18.30 5.29 -6.28
CA ARG A 193 18.65 6.67 -6.66
C ARG A 193 19.02 6.75 -8.14
N GLU A 194 18.59 7.83 -8.80
CA GLU A 194 18.77 8.06 -10.24
C GLU A 194 18.18 6.94 -11.10
N GLN A 195 17.21 6.19 -10.56
CA GLN A 195 16.56 5.06 -11.23
C GLN A 195 15.06 5.26 -11.31
N THR A 196 14.45 4.62 -12.31
CA THR A 196 13.00 4.52 -12.45
C THR A 196 12.57 3.12 -12.03
N VAL A 197 11.80 3.04 -10.95
CA VAL A 197 11.36 1.77 -10.34
C VAL A 197 9.85 1.64 -10.45
N LEU A 198 9.41 0.51 -11.01
CA LEU A 198 8.00 0.14 -11.09
C LEU A 198 7.64 -0.73 -9.89
N ILE A 199 6.81 -0.24 -8.99
CA ILE A 199 6.23 -1.05 -7.91
C ILE A 199 4.87 -1.55 -8.38
N VAL A 200 4.65 -2.85 -8.27
CA VAL A 200 3.40 -3.51 -8.62
C VAL A 200 2.89 -4.27 -7.39
N ASP A 201 1.89 -3.72 -6.72
CA ASP A 201 1.19 -4.41 -5.63
C ASP A 201 0.00 -5.17 -6.20
N ILE A 202 0.06 -6.51 -6.13
CA ILE A 202 -0.93 -7.39 -6.75
C ILE A 202 -1.80 -8.01 -5.65
N GLY A 203 -2.95 -7.40 -5.44
CA GLY A 203 -3.96 -7.82 -4.48
C GLY A 203 -4.82 -8.99 -4.97
N ALA A 204 -5.99 -9.14 -4.35
CA ALA A 204 -6.96 -10.16 -4.75
C ALA A 204 -7.77 -9.74 -5.99
N SER A 205 -8.18 -8.47 -6.10
CA SER A 205 -9.02 -7.96 -7.18
C SER A 205 -8.36 -6.86 -8.00
N MET A 206 -7.41 -6.13 -7.42
CA MET A 206 -6.74 -4.99 -8.04
C MET A 206 -5.23 -5.17 -8.04
N MET A 207 -4.61 -4.64 -9.09
CA MET A 207 -3.18 -4.43 -9.24
C MET A 207 -2.94 -2.93 -9.17
N HIS A 208 -2.18 -2.48 -8.16
CA HIS A 208 -1.77 -1.09 -7.99
C HIS A 208 -0.38 -0.90 -8.54
N ILE A 209 -0.25 0.06 -9.42
CA ILE A 209 0.98 0.38 -10.13
C ILE A 209 1.45 1.74 -9.64
N ASN A 210 2.66 1.81 -9.09
CA ASN A 210 3.30 3.05 -8.67
C ASN A 210 4.69 3.11 -9.29
N VAL A 211 4.97 4.11 -10.09
CA VAL A 211 6.31 4.32 -10.66
C VAL A 211 6.99 5.46 -9.93
N LEU A 212 8.18 5.17 -9.43
CA LEU A 212 9.03 6.14 -8.78
C LEU A 212 10.24 6.45 -9.67
N HIS A 213 10.59 7.72 -9.74
CA HIS A 213 11.85 8.18 -10.30
C HIS A 213 12.62 8.92 -9.22
N ASP A 214 13.87 8.53 -9.00
CA ASP A 214 14.70 9.04 -7.90
C ASP A 214 13.96 8.97 -6.54
N ASN A 215 13.33 7.82 -6.29
CA ASN A 215 12.55 7.52 -5.07
C ASN A 215 11.30 8.40 -4.82
N LYS A 216 10.85 9.15 -5.82
CA LYS A 216 9.62 9.96 -5.76
C LYS A 216 8.58 9.44 -6.74
N SER A 217 7.34 9.33 -6.29
CA SER A 217 6.23 8.88 -7.16
C SER A 217 5.98 9.88 -8.30
N VAL A 218 6.02 9.37 -9.53
CA VAL A 218 5.80 10.14 -10.77
C VAL A 218 4.60 9.65 -11.56
N TYR A 219 4.09 8.45 -11.28
CA TYR A 219 2.93 7.89 -11.96
C TYR A 219 2.27 6.82 -11.10
N THR A 220 0.95 6.84 -11.05
CA THR A 220 0.13 5.82 -10.39
C THR A 220 -0.99 5.35 -11.30
N ARG A 221 -1.36 4.08 -11.21
CA ARG A 221 -2.49 3.49 -11.93
C ARG A 221 -3.03 2.29 -11.19
N GLU A 222 -4.35 2.11 -11.26
CA GLU A 222 -5.02 0.90 -10.81
C GLU A 222 -5.51 0.09 -12.01
N GLN A 223 -5.49 -1.22 -11.89
CA GLN A 223 -5.94 -2.16 -12.92
C GLN A 223 -6.68 -3.32 -12.29
N SER A 224 -7.83 -3.69 -12.86
CA SER A 224 -8.63 -4.83 -12.40
C SER A 224 -7.97 -6.15 -12.78
N PHE A 225 -7.05 -6.60 -11.95
CA PHE A 225 -6.36 -7.89 -12.04
C PHE A 225 -5.89 -8.30 -10.65
N GLY A 226 -5.94 -9.60 -10.32
CA GLY A 226 -5.43 -10.09 -9.04
C GLY A 226 -5.65 -11.57 -8.79
N GLY A 227 -5.26 -12.01 -7.60
CA GLY A 227 -5.28 -13.42 -7.16
C GLY A 227 -6.67 -14.05 -7.07
N GLY A 228 -7.74 -13.25 -7.11
CA GLY A 228 -9.11 -13.75 -7.22
C GLY A 228 -9.38 -14.48 -8.53
N GLN A 229 -8.72 -14.09 -9.62
CA GLN A 229 -8.80 -14.80 -10.89
C GLN A 229 -8.20 -16.20 -10.78
N LEU A 230 -7.07 -16.36 -10.08
CA LEU A 230 -6.50 -17.67 -9.79
C LEU A 230 -7.45 -18.53 -8.97
N THR A 231 -8.11 -17.95 -7.95
CA THR A 231 -9.11 -18.67 -7.15
C THR A 231 -10.28 -19.13 -8.00
N GLN A 232 -10.79 -18.29 -8.90
CA GLN A 232 -11.88 -18.65 -9.83
C GLN A 232 -11.48 -19.77 -10.81
N GLU A 233 -10.25 -19.76 -11.32
CA GLU A 233 -9.74 -20.83 -12.17
C GLU A 233 -9.64 -22.16 -11.41
N ILE A 234 -9.16 -22.13 -10.15
CA ILE A 234 -9.14 -23.31 -9.27
C ILE A 234 -10.57 -23.86 -9.07
N GLN A 235 -11.55 -22.99 -8.76
CA GLN A 235 -12.96 -23.39 -8.63
C GLN A 235 -13.46 -24.07 -9.89
N ARG A 236 -13.27 -23.42 -11.02
CA ARG A 236 -13.76 -23.90 -12.31
C ARG A 236 -13.14 -25.24 -12.72
N ARG A 237 -11.83 -25.39 -12.48
CA ARG A 237 -11.07 -26.57 -12.91
C ARG A 237 -11.31 -27.79 -12.04
N PHE A 238 -11.41 -27.57 -10.73
CA PHE A 238 -11.46 -28.67 -9.75
C PHE A 238 -12.83 -28.84 -9.09
N GLY A 239 -13.84 -28.04 -9.47
CA GLY A 239 -15.20 -28.14 -8.94
C GLY A 239 -15.34 -27.78 -7.45
N LEU A 240 -14.43 -26.95 -6.94
CA LEU A 240 -14.40 -26.51 -5.54
C LEU A 240 -15.33 -25.31 -5.31
N SER A 241 -15.82 -25.15 -4.09
CA SER A 241 -16.41 -23.89 -3.64
C SER A 241 -15.35 -22.77 -3.60
N LEU A 242 -15.77 -21.50 -3.53
CA LEU A 242 -14.83 -20.36 -3.42
C LEU A 242 -13.93 -20.49 -2.19
N GLU A 243 -14.51 -20.87 -1.07
CA GLU A 243 -13.79 -21.02 0.19
C GLU A 243 -12.76 -22.16 0.13
N GLU A 244 -13.16 -23.33 -0.40
CA GLU A 244 -12.26 -24.46 -0.58
C GLU A 244 -11.12 -24.13 -1.55
N ALA A 245 -11.41 -23.43 -2.64
CA ALA A 245 -10.41 -22.98 -3.61
C ALA A 245 -9.40 -21.99 -2.98
N GLU A 246 -9.89 -21.05 -2.17
CA GLU A 246 -9.02 -20.08 -1.48
C GLU A 246 -8.14 -20.75 -0.41
N ILE A 247 -8.67 -21.74 0.30
CA ILE A 247 -7.91 -22.55 1.26
C ILE A 247 -6.86 -23.38 0.52
N ALA A 248 -7.25 -24.09 -0.54
CA ALA A 248 -6.35 -24.96 -1.31
C ALA A 248 -5.22 -24.14 -1.99
N LYS A 249 -5.53 -22.95 -2.50
CA LYS A 249 -4.54 -22.01 -3.06
C LYS A 249 -3.45 -21.65 -2.05
N ARG A 250 -3.82 -21.47 -0.77
CA ARG A 250 -2.89 -21.05 0.30
C ARG A 250 -2.18 -22.21 0.98
N LYS A 251 -2.86 -23.33 1.16
CA LYS A 251 -2.36 -24.47 1.95
C LYS A 251 -1.85 -25.63 1.11
N GLY A 252 -2.10 -25.59 -0.19
CA GLY A 252 -1.84 -26.72 -1.08
C GLY A 252 -2.93 -27.79 -1.01
N GLY A 253 -2.63 -28.98 -1.56
CA GLY A 253 -3.56 -30.11 -1.63
C GLY A 253 -4.36 -30.16 -2.92
N LEU A 254 -4.01 -29.32 -3.91
CA LEU A 254 -4.53 -29.40 -5.27
C LEU A 254 -3.86 -30.56 -6.04
N PRO A 255 -4.53 -31.11 -7.08
CA PRO A 255 -3.96 -32.16 -7.92
C PRO A 255 -2.67 -31.74 -8.60
N GLU A 256 -1.82 -32.70 -9.00
CA GLU A 256 -0.54 -32.44 -9.70
C GLU A 256 -0.73 -31.61 -11.00
N SER A 257 -1.88 -31.71 -11.63
CA SER A 257 -2.18 -30.89 -12.83
C SER A 257 -2.34 -29.40 -12.55
N TYR A 258 -2.50 -29.00 -11.27
CA TYR A 258 -2.71 -27.60 -10.89
C TYR A 258 -1.59 -26.68 -11.40
N ASP A 259 -0.34 -27.07 -11.25
CA ASP A 259 0.79 -26.23 -11.63
C ASP A 259 0.79 -25.93 -13.12
N ASN A 260 0.61 -26.95 -13.97
CA ASN A 260 0.67 -26.77 -15.42
C ASN A 260 -0.61 -26.20 -16.03
N GLU A 261 -1.79 -26.55 -15.47
CA GLU A 261 -3.07 -26.21 -16.08
C GLU A 261 -3.68 -24.92 -15.55
N VAL A 262 -3.29 -24.48 -14.35
CA VAL A 262 -3.86 -23.31 -13.69
C VAL A 262 -2.80 -22.29 -13.27
N LEU A 263 -1.79 -22.70 -12.50
CA LEU A 263 -0.84 -21.75 -11.91
C LEU A 263 0.07 -21.12 -12.98
N GLN A 264 0.69 -21.93 -13.85
CA GLN A 264 1.56 -21.41 -14.91
C GLN A 264 0.82 -20.48 -15.89
N PRO A 265 -0.37 -20.81 -16.42
CA PRO A 265 -1.16 -19.87 -17.22
C PRO A 265 -1.50 -18.56 -16.48
N PHE A 266 -1.82 -18.63 -15.20
CA PHE A 266 -2.07 -17.42 -14.39
C PHE A 266 -0.82 -16.56 -14.25
N MET A 267 0.35 -17.14 -13.95
CA MET A 267 1.62 -16.43 -13.84
C MET A 267 2.01 -15.75 -15.15
N GLN A 268 1.80 -16.41 -16.30
CA GLN A 268 2.03 -15.82 -17.61
C GLN A 268 1.09 -14.63 -17.89
N THR A 269 -0.16 -14.75 -17.49
CA THR A 269 -1.14 -13.66 -17.61
C THR A 269 -0.74 -12.50 -16.73
N LEU A 270 -0.34 -12.75 -15.47
CA LEU A 270 0.16 -11.73 -14.55
C LEU A 270 1.37 -10.99 -15.15
N ALA A 271 2.36 -11.72 -15.65
CA ALA A 271 3.54 -11.12 -16.26
C ALA A 271 3.19 -10.29 -17.51
N MET A 272 2.19 -10.71 -18.30
CA MET A 272 1.67 -9.95 -19.43
C MET A 272 1.00 -8.65 -18.98
N GLU A 273 0.24 -8.65 -17.89
CA GLU A 273 -0.39 -7.43 -17.35
C GLU A 273 0.65 -6.45 -16.81
N VAL A 274 1.71 -6.93 -16.15
CA VAL A 274 2.85 -6.10 -15.73
C VAL A 274 3.55 -5.50 -16.94
N ALA A 275 3.81 -6.29 -18.00
CA ALA A 275 4.42 -5.80 -19.23
C ALA A 275 3.56 -4.72 -19.93
N ARG A 276 2.23 -4.88 -19.93
CA ARG A 276 1.29 -3.85 -20.43
C ARG A 276 1.37 -2.55 -19.62
N ALA A 277 1.42 -2.66 -18.30
CA ALA A 277 1.55 -1.49 -17.43
C ALA A 277 2.84 -0.73 -17.71
N LEU A 278 3.96 -1.44 -17.87
CA LEU A 278 5.24 -0.87 -18.24
C LEU A 278 5.17 -0.16 -19.61
N GLN A 279 4.62 -0.83 -20.64
CA GLN A 279 4.47 -0.27 -21.97
C GLN A 279 3.59 0.99 -21.95
N PHE A 280 2.49 0.96 -21.20
CA PHE A 280 1.62 2.12 -21.08
C PHE A 280 2.33 3.31 -20.43
N PHE A 281 3.05 3.07 -19.33
CA PHE A 281 3.84 4.10 -18.67
C PHE A 281 4.85 4.74 -19.60
N THR A 282 5.70 3.95 -20.27
CA THR A 282 6.75 4.46 -21.16
C THR A 282 6.21 5.16 -22.41
N SER A 283 5.00 4.79 -22.88
CA SER A 283 4.37 5.45 -24.03
C SER A 283 3.59 6.72 -23.68
N SER A 284 3.16 6.89 -22.42
CA SER A 284 2.30 8.00 -21.98
C SER A 284 3.04 9.06 -21.15
N THR A 285 4.31 8.86 -20.83
CA THR A 285 5.11 9.77 -20.01
C THR A 285 6.42 10.13 -20.70
N GLN A 286 7.17 11.05 -20.12
CA GLN A 286 8.51 11.41 -20.60
C GLN A 286 9.61 10.37 -20.28
N TYR A 287 9.28 9.39 -19.44
CA TYR A 287 10.21 8.34 -19.03
C TYR A 287 10.16 7.20 -20.04
N ASN A 288 11.30 6.84 -20.60
CA ASN A 288 11.42 5.85 -21.67
C ASN A 288 11.95 4.48 -21.20
N ARG A 289 12.26 4.36 -19.90
CA ARG A 289 12.86 3.16 -19.33
C ARG A 289 12.41 2.93 -17.89
N ILE A 290 12.23 1.67 -17.51
CA ILE A 290 12.16 1.17 -16.16
C ILE A 290 13.44 0.39 -15.87
N ASP A 291 14.10 0.69 -14.74
CA ASP A 291 15.35 0.04 -14.35
C ASP A 291 15.09 -1.22 -13.50
N HIS A 292 14.08 -1.19 -12.65
CA HIS A 292 13.69 -2.29 -11.77
C HIS A 292 12.19 -2.42 -11.62
N ILE A 293 11.74 -3.65 -11.38
CA ILE A 293 10.37 -3.97 -10.96
C ILE A 293 10.42 -4.53 -9.54
N VAL A 294 9.53 -4.04 -8.68
CA VAL A 294 9.34 -4.52 -7.31
C VAL A 294 7.92 -5.06 -7.20
N LEU A 295 7.78 -6.36 -6.95
CA LEU A 295 6.48 -7.02 -6.80
C LEU A 295 6.07 -7.05 -5.33
N GLY A 296 4.90 -6.51 -5.02
CA GLY A 296 4.22 -6.56 -3.74
C GLY A 296 2.86 -7.24 -3.82
N GLY A 297 2.15 -7.27 -2.70
CA GLY A 297 0.84 -7.88 -2.60
C GLY A 297 0.86 -9.40 -2.43
N GLY A 298 -0.33 -9.96 -2.24
CA GLY A 298 -0.46 -11.39 -1.96
C GLY A 298 -0.01 -12.31 -3.09
N CYS A 299 -0.10 -11.87 -4.35
CA CYS A 299 0.34 -12.66 -5.50
C CYS A 299 1.86 -12.68 -5.66
N ALA A 300 2.59 -11.73 -5.07
CA ALA A 300 4.05 -11.74 -5.08
C ALA A 300 4.64 -12.89 -4.24
N ALA A 301 3.85 -13.54 -3.38
CA ALA A 301 4.25 -14.74 -2.66
C ALA A 301 4.21 -16.02 -3.51
N ILE A 302 3.72 -15.98 -4.74
CA ILE A 302 3.73 -17.13 -5.68
C ILE A 302 5.19 -17.44 -6.02
N PRO A 303 5.66 -18.68 -5.82
CA PRO A 303 7.03 -19.05 -6.11
C PRO A 303 7.42 -18.74 -7.56
N THR A 304 8.61 -18.19 -7.77
CA THR A 304 9.21 -17.86 -9.08
C THR A 304 8.46 -16.80 -9.92
N ILE A 305 7.49 -16.10 -9.35
CA ILE A 305 6.74 -15.07 -10.10
C ILE A 305 7.64 -13.92 -10.55
N ASP A 306 8.65 -13.56 -9.77
CA ASP A 306 9.68 -12.58 -10.10
C ASP A 306 10.46 -13.01 -11.36
N VAL A 307 10.83 -14.27 -11.48
CA VAL A 307 11.51 -14.82 -12.67
C VAL A 307 10.60 -14.73 -13.89
N VAL A 308 9.32 -15.14 -13.76
CA VAL A 308 8.36 -15.09 -14.88
C VAL A 308 8.12 -13.65 -15.36
N VAL A 309 8.01 -12.70 -14.44
CA VAL A 309 7.87 -11.27 -14.77
C VAL A 309 9.15 -10.74 -15.41
N GLN A 310 10.32 -11.05 -14.85
CA GLN A 310 11.61 -10.64 -15.40
C GLN A 310 11.81 -11.19 -16.83
N ASP A 311 11.53 -12.46 -17.07
CA ASP A 311 11.65 -13.08 -18.39
C ASP A 311 10.71 -12.42 -19.41
N ARG A 312 9.51 -12.02 -19.00
CA ARG A 312 8.53 -11.37 -19.86
C ARG A 312 8.86 -9.93 -20.18
N THR A 313 9.35 -9.18 -19.18
CA THR A 313 9.59 -7.73 -19.29
C THR A 313 11.02 -7.38 -19.68
N GLN A 314 11.95 -8.30 -19.51
CA GLN A 314 13.41 -8.10 -19.63
C GLN A 314 13.94 -7.02 -18.65
N VAL A 315 13.21 -6.80 -17.55
CA VAL A 315 13.58 -5.86 -16.47
C VAL A 315 13.85 -6.64 -15.20
N HIS A 316 14.95 -6.33 -14.53
CA HIS A 316 15.29 -6.96 -13.25
C HIS A 316 14.16 -6.80 -12.23
N THR A 317 13.66 -7.93 -11.72
CA THR A 317 12.47 -7.99 -10.87
C THR A 317 12.81 -8.61 -9.52
N ILE A 318 12.38 -7.96 -8.44
CA ILE A 318 12.53 -8.45 -7.07
C ILE A 318 11.17 -8.53 -6.37
N ILE A 319 11.11 -9.37 -5.32
CA ILE A 319 9.97 -9.42 -4.41
C ILE A 319 10.18 -8.42 -3.28
N ALA A 320 9.18 -7.59 -2.98
CA ALA A 320 9.24 -6.60 -1.91
C ALA A 320 9.37 -7.27 -0.54
N ASN A 321 10.36 -6.86 0.23
CA ASN A 321 10.48 -7.25 1.63
C ASN A 321 10.82 -6.01 2.49
N PRO A 322 9.81 -5.28 3.01
CA PRO A 322 10.06 -4.10 3.82
C PRO A 322 10.79 -4.39 5.13
N PHE A 323 10.83 -5.66 5.56
CA PHE A 323 11.48 -6.09 6.81
C PHE A 323 12.91 -6.60 6.62
N HIS A 324 13.46 -6.56 5.39
CA HIS A 324 14.76 -7.14 5.06
C HIS A 324 15.90 -6.66 5.99
N SER A 325 15.93 -5.39 6.29
CA SER A 325 16.97 -4.75 7.11
C SER A 325 16.53 -4.45 8.55
N MET A 326 15.32 -4.88 8.94
CA MET A 326 14.78 -4.60 10.27
C MET A 326 15.19 -5.64 11.30
N ALA A 327 15.36 -5.21 12.54
CA ALA A 327 15.31 -6.10 13.67
C ALA A 327 13.88 -6.68 13.79
N ILE A 328 13.78 -7.98 14.01
CA ILE A 328 12.51 -8.70 14.14
C ILE A 328 12.35 -9.18 15.58
N SER A 329 11.16 -8.98 16.14
CA SER A 329 10.80 -9.48 17.47
C SER A 329 11.01 -10.99 17.57
N THR A 330 11.57 -11.44 18.67
CA THR A 330 11.83 -12.86 18.95
C THR A 330 10.56 -13.73 19.00
N ARG A 331 9.40 -13.10 19.09
CA ARG A 331 8.09 -13.80 19.04
C ARG A 331 7.70 -14.22 17.62
N LEU A 332 8.34 -13.64 16.60
CA LEU A 332 8.03 -13.89 15.20
C LEU A 332 9.03 -14.89 14.60
N LYS A 333 8.54 -15.74 13.69
CA LYS A 333 9.38 -16.66 12.93
C LYS A 333 9.89 -15.96 11.66
N GLN A 334 11.19 -15.77 11.56
CA GLN A 334 11.80 -15.03 10.45
C GLN A 334 11.42 -15.56 9.06
N GLN A 335 11.34 -16.87 8.90
CA GLN A 335 10.92 -17.48 7.63
C GLN A 335 9.48 -17.11 7.26
N GLN A 336 8.57 -17.10 8.23
CA GLN A 336 7.18 -16.71 8.00
C GLN A 336 7.06 -15.23 7.65
N VAL A 337 7.81 -14.37 8.38
CA VAL A 337 7.88 -12.93 8.06
C VAL A 337 8.33 -12.71 6.62
N ALA A 338 9.37 -13.41 6.15
CA ALA A 338 9.86 -13.27 4.78
C ALA A 338 8.82 -13.71 3.73
N THR A 339 8.05 -14.77 4.02
CA THR A 339 6.98 -15.25 3.14
C THR A 339 5.82 -14.28 3.06
N ASP A 340 5.43 -13.66 4.19
CA ASP A 340 4.27 -12.77 4.26
C ASP A 340 4.62 -11.32 3.89
N ALA A 341 5.90 -10.94 3.92
CA ALA A 341 6.39 -9.58 3.74
C ALA A 341 5.83 -8.85 2.51
N PRO A 342 5.75 -9.45 1.31
CA PRO A 342 5.24 -8.75 0.13
C PRO A 342 3.80 -8.27 0.28
N ALA A 343 2.98 -9.01 1.02
CA ALA A 343 1.57 -8.69 1.25
C ALA A 343 1.36 -7.59 2.32
N LEU A 344 2.40 -7.22 3.05
CA LEU A 344 2.35 -6.29 4.18
C LEU A 344 2.87 -4.89 3.84
N LEU A 345 3.15 -4.61 2.57
CA LEU A 345 3.80 -3.37 2.13
C LEU A 345 2.99 -2.12 2.57
N ILE A 346 1.69 -2.08 2.26
CA ILE A 346 0.82 -0.96 2.64
C ILE A 346 0.73 -0.83 4.17
N ALA A 347 0.44 -1.92 4.88
CA ALA A 347 0.35 -1.90 6.34
C ALA A 347 1.67 -1.44 7.00
N CYS A 348 2.83 -1.81 6.42
CA CYS A 348 4.15 -1.37 6.87
C CYS A 348 4.32 0.15 6.70
N GLY A 349 4.00 0.68 5.52
CA GLY A 349 4.06 2.12 5.26
C GLY A 349 3.14 2.94 6.17
N LEU A 350 1.96 2.41 6.48
CA LEU A 350 1.04 3.02 7.45
C LEU A 350 1.61 3.02 8.87
N ALA A 351 2.24 1.93 9.31
CA ALA A 351 2.88 1.85 10.63
C ALA A 351 4.02 2.88 10.77
N MET A 352 4.72 3.21 9.68
CA MET A 352 5.78 4.22 9.68
C MET A 352 5.27 5.63 10.03
N ARG A 353 3.97 5.94 9.81
CA ARG A 353 3.38 7.25 10.13
C ARG A 353 3.37 7.56 11.62
N GLY A 354 3.54 6.57 12.49
CA GLY A 354 3.64 6.75 13.95
C GLY A 354 5.06 7.02 14.46
N ILE A 355 6.06 6.93 13.60
CA ILE A 355 7.46 7.10 14.01
C ILE A 355 7.97 8.33 13.24
N ALA A 356 8.10 9.45 13.94
CA ALA A 356 8.63 10.68 13.33
C ALA A 356 10.05 10.43 12.78
N ALA A 357 10.25 10.81 11.52
CA ALA A 357 11.54 10.78 10.86
C ALA A 357 12.55 11.76 11.50
#